data_925811be76ee3b8d4cf5faef1dfc5578
#
_entry.id   925811be76ee3b8d4cf5faef1dfc5578
#
_cell.length_a   1.000
_cell.length_b   1.000
_cell.length_c   1.000
_cell.angle_alpha   90.00
_cell.angle_beta   90.00
_cell.angle_gamma   90.00
#
_symmetry.space_group_name_H-M   'P 1'
#
loop_
_entity.id
_entity.type
_entity.pdbx_description
1 polymer ?
#
loop_
_entity_poly.entity_id
_entity_poly.type
_entity_poly.pdbx_seq_one_letter_code
_entity_poly.pdbx_strand_id
1 'polypeptide(L)'
;MLTNAPRGTKDILPDAVGAWTHVEHVIRDLCARYGYGEIRTPMFEHTELFQRGIGDGTDVVDKEMYTFSDRGDRSLTLRPENTASAVRAYLQNKLYADGGLQKLFYIGSMFRYDRPQAGRMREFHQFGVEALGEESPALDAEVILLAYDFLTALGLTGLTLKLNSVGCPACRPVYRERLQAYFKEYLPTLCDDCKDRYTRSPLRILDCKRDAEQPFMAGAPAITDCLCPACTEHFEQVQQHLTAAGVSYELDPRLVRGLDYYTRTAFEIAYPPLGAQSAVAGGGRYDGLVEELGGNPTPAVGFAAGLERVLLALEQQNLLPAQPPAADVFLIALGDAAAKAAFPLLHELRCGGVRALMDYAGRSMKAQMKQANRSGARYAIILGEDELAAHTALVRDMAESAQETCALDYLVEKMISEVKV
;
A
#
# COMPACT_ATOMS: atom_id res chain seq x y z
N MET A 1 -7.16 28.48 6.42
CA MET A 1 -7.85 28.81 5.15
C MET A 1 -8.62 27.55 4.75
N LEU A 2 -9.91 27.64 4.43
CA LEU A 2 -10.76 26.46 4.10
C LEU A 2 -10.40 25.78 2.76
N THR A 3 -9.49 26.38 1.99
CA THR A 3 -9.02 25.88 0.69
C THR A 3 -7.78 25.00 0.75
N ASN A 4 -7.31 24.66 1.96
CA ASN A 4 -6.16 23.76 2.14
C ASN A 4 -6.64 22.44 2.75
N ALA A 5 -6.04 21.34 2.29
CA ALA A 5 -6.25 20.03 2.88
C ALA A 5 -5.83 20.01 4.37
N PRO A 6 -6.46 19.20 5.23
CA PRO A 6 -6.05 19.03 6.61
C PRO A 6 -4.58 18.62 6.72
N ARG A 7 -3.91 19.06 7.78
CA ARG A 7 -2.50 18.73 8.00
C ARG A 7 -2.30 17.21 8.08
N GLY A 8 -1.39 16.69 7.28
CA GLY A 8 -1.07 15.26 7.23
C GLY A 8 -1.96 14.46 6.27
N THR A 9 -2.74 15.14 5.44
CA THR A 9 -3.42 14.57 4.28
C THR A 9 -2.86 15.21 3.00
N LYS A 10 -3.03 14.56 1.86
CA LYS A 10 -2.55 15.04 0.56
C LYS A 10 -3.46 14.54 -0.55
N ASP A 11 -3.83 15.42 -1.47
CA ASP A 11 -4.51 15.03 -2.71
C ASP A 11 -3.53 14.23 -3.60
N ILE A 12 -4.01 13.16 -4.22
CA ILE A 12 -3.30 12.44 -5.27
C ILE A 12 -3.79 12.99 -6.60
N LEU A 13 -3.00 13.88 -7.19
CA LEU A 13 -3.37 14.59 -8.41
C LEU A 13 -3.18 13.72 -9.68
N PRO A 14 -3.77 14.10 -10.82
CA PRO A 14 -3.72 13.32 -12.06
C PRO A 14 -2.30 12.99 -12.55
N ASP A 15 -1.32 13.83 -12.23
CA ASP A 15 0.10 13.62 -12.54
C ASP A 15 0.76 12.55 -11.66
N ALA A 16 0.21 12.27 -10.49
CA ALA A 16 0.72 11.25 -9.57
C ALA A 16 -0.07 9.93 -9.62
N VAL A 17 -1.37 9.98 -9.98
CA VAL A 17 -2.29 8.81 -9.95
C VAL A 17 -1.78 7.63 -10.78
N GLY A 18 -1.08 7.88 -11.90
CA GLY A 18 -0.56 6.80 -12.75
C GLY A 18 0.36 5.83 -12.00
N ALA A 19 1.22 6.34 -11.13
CA ALA A 19 2.11 5.52 -10.30
C ALA A 19 1.32 4.68 -9.28
N TRP A 20 0.30 5.24 -8.64
CA TRP A 20 -0.59 4.53 -7.73
C TRP A 20 -1.33 3.38 -8.42
N THR A 21 -1.96 3.68 -9.57
CA THR A 21 -2.68 2.67 -10.36
C THR A 21 -1.76 1.53 -10.80
N HIS A 22 -0.52 1.84 -11.19
CA HIS A 22 0.46 0.82 -11.54
C HIS A 22 0.78 -0.10 -10.34
N VAL A 23 1.07 0.47 -9.18
CA VAL A 23 1.34 -0.31 -7.95
C VAL A 23 0.13 -1.17 -7.59
N GLU A 24 -1.08 -0.61 -7.62
CA GLU A 24 -2.31 -1.35 -7.34
C GLU A 24 -2.58 -2.47 -8.34
N HIS A 25 -2.20 -2.29 -9.60
CA HIS A 25 -2.33 -3.33 -10.63
C HIS A 25 -1.38 -4.50 -10.33
N VAL A 26 -0.12 -4.21 -10.01
CA VAL A 26 0.86 -5.22 -9.60
C VAL A 26 0.38 -6.00 -8.37
N ILE A 27 -0.20 -5.31 -7.37
CA ILE A 27 -0.78 -5.96 -6.18
C ILE A 27 -1.85 -6.96 -6.59
N ARG A 28 -2.84 -6.55 -7.40
CA ARG A 28 -3.97 -7.42 -7.77
C ARG A 28 -3.52 -8.63 -8.58
N ASP A 29 -2.60 -8.42 -9.52
CA ASP A 29 -2.05 -9.51 -10.32
C ASP A 29 -1.28 -10.51 -9.44
N LEU A 30 -0.43 -10.01 -8.54
CA LEU A 30 0.33 -10.86 -7.64
C LEU A 30 -0.58 -11.62 -6.66
N CYS A 31 -1.53 -10.92 -6.02
CA CYS A 31 -2.49 -11.55 -5.12
C CYS A 31 -3.31 -12.65 -5.80
N ALA A 32 -3.71 -12.44 -7.06
CA ALA A 32 -4.41 -13.46 -7.85
C ALA A 32 -3.53 -14.71 -8.05
N ARG A 33 -2.24 -14.55 -8.35
CA ARG A 33 -1.30 -15.68 -8.49
C ARG A 33 -1.08 -16.45 -7.20
N TYR A 34 -1.14 -15.77 -6.04
CA TYR A 34 -1.03 -16.38 -4.71
C TYR A 34 -2.37 -16.91 -4.17
N GLY A 35 -3.48 -16.70 -4.88
CA GLY A 35 -4.81 -17.16 -4.50
C GLY A 35 -5.50 -16.32 -3.44
N TYR A 36 -5.14 -15.03 -3.28
CA TYR A 36 -5.78 -14.10 -2.37
C TYR A 36 -6.96 -13.38 -3.04
N GLY A 37 -8.11 -13.33 -2.36
CA GLY A 37 -9.30 -12.58 -2.77
C GLY A 37 -9.31 -11.15 -2.21
N GLU A 38 -9.73 -10.16 -3.03
CA GLU A 38 -9.85 -8.77 -2.56
C GLU A 38 -11.02 -8.63 -1.57
N ILE A 39 -10.76 -8.03 -0.40
CA ILE A 39 -11.78 -7.61 0.56
C ILE A 39 -11.74 -6.10 0.75
N ARG A 40 -12.92 -5.48 0.86
CA ARG A 40 -13.07 -4.06 1.19
C ARG A 40 -13.90 -3.93 2.44
N THR A 41 -13.31 -3.41 3.51
CA THR A 41 -13.99 -3.14 4.77
C THR A 41 -14.36 -1.66 4.89
N PRO A 42 -15.33 -1.28 5.75
CA PRO A 42 -15.61 0.12 6.03
C PRO A 42 -14.38 0.89 6.51
N MET A 43 -14.34 2.20 6.26
CA MET A 43 -13.26 3.07 6.74
C MET A 43 -13.34 3.37 8.23
N PHE A 44 -14.47 3.13 8.87
CA PHE A 44 -14.68 3.29 10.30
C PHE A 44 -15.37 2.07 10.88
N GLU A 45 -15.05 1.77 12.13
CA GLU A 45 -15.55 0.65 12.90
C GLU A 45 -15.94 1.11 14.31
N HIS A 46 -16.59 0.25 15.09
CA HIS A 46 -16.72 0.49 16.52
C HIS A 46 -15.34 0.58 17.18
N THR A 47 -15.14 1.58 18.03
CA THR A 47 -13.85 1.83 18.69
C THR A 47 -13.32 0.61 19.44
N GLU A 48 -14.21 -0.16 20.06
CA GLU A 48 -13.88 -1.40 20.78
C GLU A 48 -13.18 -2.45 19.92
N LEU A 49 -13.43 -2.48 18.59
CA LEU A 49 -12.77 -3.40 17.69
C LEU A 49 -11.25 -3.21 17.71
N PHE A 50 -10.82 -1.95 17.65
CA PHE A 50 -9.40 -1.62 17.65
C PHE A 50 -8.79 -1.69 19.05
N GLN A 51 -9.51 -1.31 20.09
CA GLN A 51 -9.04 -1.46 21.46
C GLN A 51 -8.74 -2.91 21.82
N ARG A 52 -9.65 -3.83 21.51
CA ARG A 52 -9.43 -5.27 21.73
C ARG A 52 -8.38 -5.86 20.80
N GLY A 53 -8.49 -5.55 19.51
CA GLY A 53 -7.64 -6.18 18.48
C GLY A 53 -6.20 -5.69 18.49
N ILE A 54 -5.94 -4.40 18.71
CA ILE A 54 -4.57 -3.81 18.68
C ILE A 54 -3.89 -3.93 20.04
N GLY A 55 -4.66 -3.89 21.11
CA GLY A 55 -4.21 -3.96 22.51
C GLY A 55 -4.12 -2.59 23.18
N ASP A 56 -4.68 -2.52 24.39
CA ASP A 56 -4.57 -1.36 25.29
C ASP A 56 -3.10 -1.12 25.66
N GLY A 57 -2.67 0.15 25.61
CA GLY A 57 -1.28 0.55 25.89
C GLY A 57 -0.36 0.56 24.66
N THR A 58 -0.92 0.37 23.45
CA THR A 58 -0.20 0.66 22.21
C THR A 58 -0.29 2.15 21.89
N ASP A 59 0.77 2.74 21.31
CA ASP A 59 0.72 4.15 20.89
C ASP A 59 -0.44 4.42 19.91
N VAL A 60 -0.80 3.43 19.09
CA VAL A 60 -1.92 3.51 18.15
C VAL A 60 -3.23 3.73 18.89
N VAL A 61 -3.54 2.92 19.91
CA VAL A 61 -4.80 3.01 20.67
C VAL A 61 -4.78 4.22 21.60
N ASP A 62 -3.68 4.45 22.29
CA ASP A 62 -3.62 5.50 23.33
C ASP A 62 -3.54 6.92 22.76
N LYS A 63 -2.95 7.10 21.56
CA LYS A 63 -2.55 8.44 21.06
C LYS A 63 -2.90 8.72 19.59
N GLU A 64 -3.09 7.70 18.74
CA GLU A 64 -3.11 7.90 17.30
C GLU A 64 -4.48 7.66 16.64
N MET A 65 -5.48 7.14 17.35
CA MET A 65 -6.81 6.90 16.78
C MET A 65 -7.60 8.20 16.57
N TYR A 66 -8.31 8.29 15.44
CA TYR A 66 -9.34 9.29 15.18
C TYR A 66 -10.70 8.74 15.60
N THR A 67 -11.12 9.08 16.82
CA THR A 67 -12.35 8.60 17.43
C THR A 67 -13.39 9.71 17.50
N PHE A 68 -14.66 9.39 17.21
CA PHE A 68 -15.79 10.31 17.25
C PHE A 68 -17.09 9.57 17.63
N SER A 69 -18.07 10.30 18.10
CA SER A 69 -19.43 9.77 18.34
C SER A 69 -20.32 10.00 17.13
N ASP A 70 -21.14 9.01 16.80
CA ASP A 70 -22.20 9.19 15.83
C ASP A 70 -23.45 9.83 16.49
N ARG A 71 -24.51 10.07 15.71
CA ARG A 71 -25.75 10.66 16.22
C ARG A 71 -26.51 9.77 17.22
N GLY A 72 -26.14 8.52 17.36
CA GLY A 72 -26.68 7.57 18.32
C GLY A 72 -25.74 7.32 19.50
N ASP A 73 -24.81 8.25 19.76
CA ASP A 73 -23.81 8.21 20.83
C ASP A 73 -22.91 6.95 20.83
N ARG A 74 -22.77 6.30 19.67
CA ARG A 74 -21.86 5.16 19.52
C ARG A 74 -20.45 5.68 19.20
N SER A 75 -19.45 5.14 19.90
CA SER A 75 -18.05 5.47 19.65
C SER A 75 -17.55 4.75 18.40
N LEU A 76 -17.12 5.52 17.40
CA LEU A 76 -16.58 5.07 16.13
C LEU A 76 -15.16 5.58 15.96
N THR A 77 -14.33 4.80 15.27
CA THR A 77 -12.92 5.14 15.00
C THR A 77 -12.62 4.92 13.52
N LEU A 78 -11.97 5.89 12.88
CA LEU A 78 -11.37 5.68 11.56
C LEU A 78 -10.27 4.62 11.69
N ARG A 79 -10.29 3.61 10.83
CA ARG A 79 -9.38 2.45 10.93
C ARG A 79 -7.90 2.87 10.90
N PRO A 80 -7.13 2.60 11.97
CA PRO A 80 -5.69 2.88 12.02
C PRO A 80 -4.85 1.82 11.31
N GLU A 81 -5.46 0.65 11.03
CA GLU A 81 -4.97 -0.52 10.31
C GLU A 81 -6.18 -1.35 9.83
N ASN A 82 -5.98 -2.39 9.05
CA ASN A 82 -7.12 -3.13 8.51
C ASN A 82 -7.22 -4.60 8.95
N THR A 83 -6.25 -5.14 9.66
CA THR A 83 -6.24 -6.53 10.12
C THR A 83 -7.46 -6.81 11.02
N ALA A 84 -7.71 -5.96 12.03
CA ALA A 84 -8.88 -6.10 12.90
C ALA A 84 -10.20 -6.03 12.12
N SER A 85 -10.30 -5.12 11.14
CA SER A 85 -11.49 -5.02 10.26
C SER A 85 -11.66 -6.25 9.36
N ALA A 86 -10.57 -6.83 8.85
CA ALA A 86 -10.61 -8.05 8.05
C ALA A 86 -11.05 -9.25 8.90
N VAL A 87 -10.53 -9.38 10.13
CA VAL A 87 -10.95 -10.43 11.07
C VAL A 87 -12.41 -10.25 11.47
N ARG A 88 -12.88 -9.03 11.76
CA ARG A 88 -14.29 -8.76 12.01
C ARG A 88 -15.16 -9.18 10.81
N ALA A 89 -14.74 -8.85 9.57
CA ALA A 89 -15.47 -9.24 8.36
C ALA A 89 -15.48 -10.76 8.18
N TYR A 90 -14.38 -11.45 8.45
CA TYR A 90 -14.27 -12.92 8.46
C TYR A 90 -15.29 -13.54 9.42
N LEU A 91 -15.39 -13.03 10.65
CA LEU A 91 -16.33 -13.50 11.65
C LEU A 91 -17.79 -13.19 11.28
N GLN A 92 -18.09 -11.93 10.96
CA GLN A 92 -19.44 -11.46 10.67
C GLN A 92 -20.07 -12.18 9.49
N ASN A 93 -19.29 -12.41 8.43
CA ASN A 93 -19.78 -13.08 7.23
C ASN A 93 -19.54 -14.59 7.23
N LYS A 94 -19.06 -15.13 8.34
CA LYS A 94 -18.83 -16.58 8.54
C LYS A 94 -17.96 -17.18 7.43
N LEU A 95 -16.90 -16.47 7.00
CA LEU A 95 -16.02 -16.96 5.93
C LEU A 95 -15.31 -18.26 6.29
N TYR A 96 -15.33 -18.63 7.57
CA TYR A 96 -14.86 -19.92 8.08
C TYR A 96 -15.82 -21.08 7.81
N ALA A 97 -17.07 -20.82 7.39
CA ALA A 97 -18.11 -21.87 7.30
C ALA A 97 -17.82 -22.89 6.19
N ASP A 98 -17.16 -22.47 5.12
CA ASP A 98 -16.77 -23.37 4.04
C ASP A 98 -15.53 -24.23 4.38
N GLY A 99 -14.96 -24.01 5.57
CA GLY A 99 -13.75 -24.68 6.04
C GLY A 99 -12.47 -24.23 5.31
N GLY A 100 -11.32 -24.61 5.86
CA GLY A 100 -10.02 -24.37 5.23
C GLY A 100 -9.46 -22.95 5.36
N LEU A 101 -8.36 -22.75 4.67
CA LEU A 101 -7.58 -21.52 4.66
C LEU A 101 -8.29 -20.41 3.88
N GLN A 102 -8.53 -19.28 4.54
CA GLN A 102 -9.04 -18.07 3.91
C GLN A 102 -7.88 -17.10 3.64
N LYS A 103 -7.71 -16.70 2.37
CA LYS A 103 -6.68 -15.79 1.90
C LYS A 103 -7.31 -14.49 1.40
N LEU A 104 -7.13 -13.40 2.12
CA LEU A 104 -7.74 -12.10 1.85
C LEU A 104 -6.65 -11.04 1.63
N PHE A 105 -6.87 -10.12 0.68
CA PHE A 105 -6.05 -8.92 0.56
C PHE A 105 -6.91 -7.66 0.48
N TYR A 106 -6.32 -6.54 0.85
CA TYR A 106 -6.98 -5.23 0.79
C TYR A 106 -6.02 -4.13 0.33
N ILE A 107 -6.59 -3.10 -0.29
CA ILE A 107 -5.93 -1.83 -0.59
C ILE A 107 -6.83 -0.71 -0.08
N GLY A 108 -6.32 0.24 0.67
CA GLY A 108 -7.14 1.35 1.14
C GLY A 108 -6.47 2.31 2.10
N SER A 109 -7.20 3.40 2.40
CA SER A 109 -6.77 4.44 3.33
C SER A 109 -6.86 3.97 4.78
N MET A 110 -5.83 4.33 5.57
CA MET A 110 -5.74 4.19 7.01
C MET A 110 -5.51 5.55 7.64
N PHE A 111 -5.84 5.70 8.93
CA PHE A 111 -5.84 6.99 9.60
C PHE A 111 -5.15 6.92 10.96
N ARG A 112 -4.06 7.71 11.14
CA ARG A 112 -3.36 7.81 12.43
C ARG A 112 -3.02 9.26 12.74
N TYR A 113 -3.34 9.72 13.94
CA TYR A 113 -2.98 11.05 14.42
C TYR A 113 -1.50 11.10 14.78
N ASP A 114 -0.65 11.13 13.77
CA ASP A 114 0.79 11.11 13.90
C ASP A 114 1.43 12.44 13.46
N ARG A 115 2.72 12.61 13.79
CA ARG A 115 3.48 13.77 13.31
C ARG A 115 3.84 13.57 11.83
N PRO A 116 3.28 14.37 10.91
CA PRO A 116 3.50 14.19 9.49
C PRO A 116 4.97 14.41 9.09
N GLN A 117 5.48 13.51 8.27
CA GLN A 117 6.80 13.59 7.64
C GLN A 117 6.79 12.76 6.34
N ALA A 118 7.87 12.76 5.55
CA ALA A 118 7.95 11.94 4.35
C ALA A 118 7.70 10.46 4.67
N GLY A 119 6.77 9.82 3.95
CA GLY A 119 6.37 8.43 4.17
C GLY A 119 5.57 8.17 5.47
N ARG A 120 5.12 9.21 6.19
CA ARG A 120 4.29 9.10 7.39
C ARG A 120 3.25 10.22 7.43
N MET A 121 2.06 9.90 7.01
CA MET A 121 0.94 10.82 6.89
C MET A 121 -0.14 10.47 7.92
N ARG A 122 -1.12 11.35 8.12
CA ARG A 122 -2.30 11.10 8.96
C ARG A 122 -3.38 10.30 8.25
N GLU A 123 -3.55 10.52 6.97
CA GLU A 123 -4.17 9.60 6.04
C GLU A 123 -3.06 8.99 5.18
N PHE A 124 -3.01 7.67 5.12
CA PHE A 124 -2.02 6.91 4.36
C PHE A 124 -2.66 5.64 3.80
N HIS A 125 -2.06 5.07 2.77
CA HIS A 125 -2.61 3.90 2.11
C HIS A 125 -1.80 2.66 2.43
N GLN A 126 -2.50 1.57 2.66
CA GLN A 126 -1.89 0.26 2.85
C GLN A 126 -2.40 -0.73 1.81
N PHE A 127 -1.49 -1.58 1.36
CA PHE A 127 -1.76 -2.91 0.86
C PHE A 127 -1.48 -3.89 1.99
N GLY A 128 -2.37 -4.83 2.23
CA GLY A 128 -2.14 -5.90 3.19
C GLY A 128 -2.82 -7.19 2.81
N VAL A 129 -2.34 -8.28 3.39
CA VAL A 129 -2.92 -9.62 3.24
C VAL A 129 -3.14 -10.27 4.59
N GLU A 130 -4.17 -11.09 4.68
CA GLU A 130 -4.51 -11.87 5.86
C GLU A 130 -4.83 -13.31 5.43
N ALA A 131 -4.09 -14.27 5.98
CA ALA A 131 -4.32 -15.70 5.78
C ALA A 131 -4.79 -16.30 7.11
N LEU A 132 -6.03 -16.80 7.15
CA LEU A 132 -6.71 -17.26 8.37
C LEU A 132 -7.09 -18.74 8.24
N GLY A 133 -6.79 -19.52 9.27
CA GLY A 133 -7.22 -20.92 9.38
C GLY A 133 -6.12 -21.96 9.26
N GLU A 134 -4.85 -21.58 9.15
CA GLU A 134 -3.73 -22.52 9.03
C GLU A 134 -2.53 -22.11 9.90
N GLU A 135 -1.96 -23.06 10.64
CA GLU A 135 -0.82 -22.82 11.52
C GLU A 135 0.55 -23.18 10.93
N SER A 136 0.56 -23.73 9.70
CA SER A 136 1.78 -24.21 9.05
C SER A 136 2.83 -23.12 8.89
N PRO A 137 4.11 -23.37 9.26
CA PRO A 137 5.23 -22.44 9.01
C PRO A 137 5.45 -22.13 7.52
N ALA A 138 5.02 -23.01 6.63
CA ALA A 138 5.05 -22.76 5.19
C ALA A 138 4.17 -21.58 4.78
N LEU A 139 3.03 -21.38 5.48
CA LEU A 139 2.16 -20.24 5.23
C LEU A 139 2.80 -18.92 5.68
N ASP A 140 3.54 -18.93 6.81
CA ASP A 140 4.31 -17.76 7.24
C ASP A 140 5.35 -17.38 6.18
N ALA A 141 6.08 -18.38 5.67
CA ALA A 141 7.05 -18.17 4.60
C ALA A 141 6.36 -17.67 3.30
N GLU A 142 5.21 -18.21 2.91
CA GLU A 142 4.43 -17.75 1.76
C GLU A 142 4.05 -16.27 1.89
N VAL A 143 3.56 -15.85 3.06
CA VAL A 143 3.18 -14.45 3.33
C VAL A 143 4.39 -13.53 3.26
N ILE A 144 5.55 -13.95 3.76
CA ILE A 144 6.81 -13.21 3.64
C ILE A 144 7.25 -13.11 2.19
N LEU A 145 7.19 -14.23 1.44
CA LEU A 145 7.52 -14.26 0.01
C LEU A 145 6.62 -13.35 -0.80
N LEU A 146 5.31 -13.35 -0.56
CA LEU A 146 4.38 -12.46 -1.24
C LEU A 146 4.72 -10.98 -1.00
N ALA A 147 5.08 -10.61 0.24
CA ALA A 147 5.52 -9.25 0.55
C ALA A 147 6.83 -8.89 -0.17
N TYR A 148 7.78 -9.81 -0.24
CA TYR A 148 9.05 -9.63 -0.93
C TYR A 148 8.88 -9.56 -2.45
N ASP A 149 8.10 -10.46 -3.02
CA ASP A 149 7.77 -10.53 -4.44
C ASP A 149 7.02 -9.30 -4.92
N PHE A 150 6.13 -8.73 -4.09
CA PHE A 150 5.47 -7.47 -4.38
C PHE A 150 6.46 -6.33 -4.63
N LEU A 151 7.45 -6.19 -3.76
CA LEU A 151 8.44 -5.13 -3.87
C LEU A 151 9.41 -5.37 -5.04
N THR A 152 9.80 -6.62 -5.27
CA THR A 152 10.69 -6.99 -6.38
C THR A 152 9.99 -6.95 -7.73
N ALA A 153 8.69 -7.27 -7.80
CA ALA A 153 7.90 -7.13 -9.03
C ALA A 153 7.76 -5.65 -9.47
N LEU A 154 7.84 -4.70 -8.52
CA LEU A 154 7.95 -3.28 -8.82
C LEU A 154 9.36 -2.83 -9.24
N GLY A 155 10.35 -3.75 -9.27
CA GLY A 155 11.74 -3.49 -9.64
C GLY A 155 12.62 -2.99 -8.49
N LEU A 156 12.10 -2.92 -7.25
CA LEU A 156 12.90 -2.45 -6.11
C LEU A 156 14.03 -3.41 -5.78
N THR A 157 15.19 -2.86 -5.52
CA THR A 157 16.42 -3.57 -5.14
C THR A 157 16.95 -3.01 -3.82
N GLY A 158 17.98 -3.67 -3.23
CA GLY A 158 18.59 -3.22 -1.97
C GLY A 158 17.65 -3.34 -0.77
N LEU A 159 16.70 -4.28 -0.82
CA LEU A 159 15.79 -4.59 0.26
C LEU A 159 16.49 -5.47 1.31
N THR A 160 16.20 -5.22 2.58
CA THR A 160 16.62 -6.07 3.70
C THR A 160 15.41 -6.70 4.34
N LEU A 161 15.31 -8.02 4.30
CA LEU A 161 14.31 -8.79 5.03
C LEU A 161 14.84 -9.11 6.43
N LYS A 162 14.21 -8.58 7.45
CA LYS A 162 14.48 -8.89 8.86
C LYS A 162 13.45 -9.87 9.37
N LEU A 163 13.92 -10.88 10.12
CA LEU A 163 13.09 -11.95 10.64
C LEU A 163 13.34 -12.14 12.13
N ASN A 164 12.30 -12.37 12.90
CA ASN A 164 12.34 -12.71 14.31
C ASN A 164 11.16 -13.59 14.71
N SER A 165 11.24 -14.17 15.91
CA SER A 165 10.08 -14.75 16.57
C SER A 165 9.77 -13.94 17.83
N VAL A 166 8.51 -13.54 18.05
CA VAL A 166 8.05 -12.89 19.28
C VAL A 166 7.46 -13.88 20.29
N GLY A 167 7.61 -15.18 20.02
CA GLY A 167 7.16 -16.28 20.86
C GLY A 167 5.63 -16.38 20.98
N CYS A 168 5.17 -17.42 21.62
CA CYS A 168 3.75 -17.64 21.94
C CYS A 168 3.42 -17.16 23.38
N PRO A 169 2.16 -17.21 23.82
CA PRO A 169 1.78 -16.87 25.19
C PRO A 169 2.56 -17.63 26.28
N ALA A 170 3.06 -18.84 25.99
CA ALA A 170 3.90 -19.58 26.95
C ALA A 170 5.36 -19.07 27.01
N CYS A 171 5.91 -18.55 25.90
CA CYS A 171 7.28 -18.00 25.87
C CYS A 171 7.37 -16.61 26.53
N ARG A 172 6.34 -15.78 26.35
CA ARG A 172 6.36 -14.35 26.73
C ARG A 172 6.61 -14.07 28.20
N PRO A 173 6.01 -14.79 29.19
CA PRO A 173 6.26 -14.53 30.59
C PRO A 173 7.73 -14.67 30.95
N VAL A 174 8.39 -15.75 30.52
CA VAL A 174 9.82 -16.00 30.75
C VAL A 174 10.68 -14.91 30.15
N TYR A 175 10.37 -14.50 28.93
CA TYR A 175 11.10 -13.42 28.27
C TYR A 175 10.88 -12.06 28.95
N ARG A 176 9.65 -11.77 29.36
CA ARG A 176 9.31 -10.56 30.11
C ARG A 176 10.12 -10.44 31.39
N GLU A 177 10.21 -11.51 32.16
CA GLU A 177 11.00 -11.55 33.40
C GLU A 177 12.49 -11.29 33.11
N ARG A 178 13.04 -11.90 32.08
CA ARG A 178 14.43 -11.67 31.64
C ARG A 178 14.69 -10.23 31.22
N LEU A 179 13.80 -9.65 30.42
CA LEU A 179 13.90 -8.25 30.02
C LEU A 179 13.79 -7.30 31.25
N GLN A 180 12.86 -7.55 32.16
CA GLN A 180 12.71 -6.75 33.37
C GLN A 180 13.95 -6.86 34.24
N ALA A 181 14.49 -8.06 34.45
CA ALA A 181 15.73 -8.24 35.20
C ALA A 181 16.90 -7.47 34.57
N TYR A 182 17.03 -7.56 33.23
CA TYR A 182 18.07 -6.86 32.46
C TYR A 182 17.94 -5.34 32.56
N PHE A 183 16.76 -4.78 32.23
CA PHE A 183 16.56 -3.33 32.21
C PHE A 183 16.46 -2.69 33.62
N LYS A 184 16.37 -3.46 34.68
CA LYS A 184 16.30 -2.94 36.05
C LYS A 184 17.47 -2.02 36.37
N GLU A 185 18.67 -2.38 35.93
CA GLU A 185 19.90 -1.59 36.18
C GLU A 185 19.90 -0.27 35.38
N TYR A 186 19.21 -0.25 34.22
CA TYR A 186 19.17 0.89 33.31
C TYR A 186 17.96 1.80 33.53
N LEU A 187 17.03 1.46 34.44
CA LEU A 187 15.82 2.25 34.71
C LEU A 187 16.06 3.75 34.88
N PRO A 188 17.10 4.21 35.62
CA PRO A 188 17.34 5.65 35.76
C PRO A 188 17.67 6.36 34.47
N THR A 189 18.24 5.65 33.50
CA THR A 189 18.72 6.21 32.24
C THR A 189 17.70 6.10 31.10
N LEU A 190 16.67 5.26 31.25
CA LEU A 190 15.60 5.10 30.29
C LEU A 190 14.79 6.39 30.11
N CYS A 191 14.30 6.64 28.91
CA CYS A 191 13.32 7.70 28.68
C CYS A 191 11.99 7.42 29.39
N ASP A 192 11.16 8.45 29.60
CA ASP A 192 9.94 8.33 30.38
C ASP A 192 8.96 7.31 29.79
N ASP A 193 8.85 7.23 28.46
CA ASP A 193 8.04 6.22 27.77
C ASP A 193 8.55 4.79 28.10
N CYS A 194 9.87 4.57 28.13
CA CYS A 194 10.47 3.27 28.46
C CYS A 194 10.35 2.90 29.94
N LYS A 195 10.33 3.87 30.84
CA LYS A 195 10.03 3.63 32.25
C LYS A 195 8.61 3.12 32.46
N ASP A 196 7.65 3.69 31.75
CA ASP A 196 6.26 3.19 31.76
C ASP A 196 6.16 1.80 31.10
N ARG A 197 6.80 1.60 29.96
CA ARG A 197 6.85 0.32 29.23
C ARG A 197 7.51 -0.80 30.05
N TYR A 198 8.44 -0.50 30.93
CA TYR A 198 9.12 -1.47 31.78
C TYR A 198 8.15 -2.33 32.60
N THR A 199 7.07 -1.75 33.08
CA THR A 199 6.05 -2.46 33.86
C THR A 199 4.95 -3.05 32.98
N ARG A 200 4.52 -2.32 31.94
CA ARG A 200 3.36 -2.67 31.12
C ARG A 200 3.73 -3.62 29.97
N SER A 201 4.73 -3.29 29.18
CA SER A 201 5.16 -4.04 28.00
C SER A 201 6.67 -3.89 27.75
N PRO A 202 7.54 -4.62 28.48
CA PRO A 202 8.99 -4.49 28.37
C PRO A 202 9.55 -4.76 26.96
N LEU A 203 8.87 -5.59 26.15
CA LEU A 203 9.26 -5.83 24.77
C LEU A 203 9.32 -4.54 23.94
N ARG A 204 8.47 -3.56 24.26
CA ARG A 204 8.42 -2.28 23.54
C ARG A 204 9.58 -1.34 23.86
N ILE A 205 10.40 -1.65 24.86
CA ILE A 205 11.65 -0.93 25.12
C ILE A 205 12.61 -1.16 23.95
N LEU A 206 12.60 -2.36 23.34
CA LEU A 206 13.45 -2.74 22.23
C LEU A 206 13.18 -1.92 20.96
N ASP A 207 11.94 -1.42 20.80
CA ASP A 207 11.51 -0.57 19.64
C ASP A 207 11.52 0.93 19.97
N CYS A 208 12.16 1.33 21.07
CA CYS A 208 12.19 2.73 21.47
C CYS A 208 13.17 3.54 20.63
N LYS A 209 12.67 4.51 19.88
CA LYS A 209 13.50 5.37 19.03
C LYS A 209 14.46 6.28 19.81
N ARG A 210 14.18 6.59 21.10
CA ARG A 210 15.04 7.43 21.94
C ARG A 210 16.18 6.62 22.54
N ASP A 211 15.87 5.40 22.98
CA ASP A 211 16.83 4.55 23.70
C ASP A 211 17.52 3.53 22.78
N ALA A 212 17.08 3.39 21.51
CA ALA A 212 17.60 2.39 20.57
C ALA A 212 19.12 2.45 20.36
N GLU A 213 19.72 3.64 20.43
CA GLU A 213 21.15 3.86 20.24
C GLU A 213 21.96 3.74 21.53
N GLN A 214 21.31 3.50 22.67
CA GLN A 214 22.00 3.33 23.94
C GLN A 214 22.84 2.04 23.95
N PRO A 215 24.09 2.07 24.46
CA PRO A 215 24.98 0.93 24.44
C PRO A 215 24.40 -0.34 25.08
N PHE A 216 23.58 -0.20 26.11
CA PHE A 216 22.95 -1.33 26.78
C PHE A 216 21.92 -2.07 25.92
N MET A 217 21.37 -1.44 24.87
CA MET A 217 20.42 -2.11 23.99
C MET A 217 21.04 -3.28 23.23
N ALA A 218 22.34 -3.23 22.97
CA ALA A 218 23.04 -4.31 22.28
C ALA A 218 23.14 -5.60 23.12
N GLY A 219 23.12 -5.49 24.45
CA GLY A 219 23.17 -6.62 25.38
C GLY A 219 21.82 -7.14 25.85
N ALA A 220 20.71 -6.58 25.34
CA ALA A 220 19.38 -7.03 25.73
C ALA A 220 19.14 -8.51 25.36
N PRO A 221 18.53 -9.32 26.24
CA PRO A 221 18.22 -10.71 25.95
C PRO A 221 17.42 -10.87 24.67
N ALA A 222 17.73 -11.88 23.87
CA ALA A 222 16.95 -12.25 22.70
C ALA A 222 15.74 -13.13 23.10
N ILE A 223 14.59 -12.93 22.46
CA ILE A 223 13.42 -13.80 22.71
C ILE A 223 13.67 -15.22 22.21
N THR A 224 14.49 -15.37 21.18
CA THR A 224 14.89 -16.66 20.62
C THR A 224 15.55 -17.59 21.66
N ASP A 225 16.15 -17.04 22.71
CA ASP A 225 16.75 -17.80 23.84
C ASP A 225 15.69 -18.29 24.85
N CYS A 226 14.42 -17.92 24.66
CA CYS A 226 13.30 -18.19 25.56
C CYS A 226 12.14 -18.91 24.87
N LEU A 227 12.31 -19.32 23.60
CA LEU A 227 11.26 -20.02 22.86
C LEU A 227 11.02 -21.41 23.47
N CYS A 228 9.73 -21.79 23.49
CA CYS A 228 9.39 -23.19 23.77
C CYS A 228 9.71 -24.07 22.57
N PRO A 229 9.84 -25.40 22.73
CA PRO A 229 10.21 -26.29 21.63
C PRO A 229 9.36 -26.12 20.35
N ALA A 230 8.04 -25.96 20.51
CA ALA A 230 7.12 -25.76 19.39
C ALA A 230 7.38 -24.43 18.64
N CYS A 231 7.72 -23.34 19.36
CA CYS A 231 8.08 -22.06 18.69
C CYS A 231 9.46 -22.12 18.06
N THR A 232 10.40 -22.85 18.62
CA THR A 232 11.72 -23.06 18.01
C THR A 232 11.59 -23.83 16.71
N GLU A 233 10.89 -24.97 16.72
CA GLU A 233 10.64 -25.78 15.52
C GLU A 233 9.92 -24.99 14.43
N HIS A 234 8.85 -24.28 14.79
CA HIS A 234 8.11 -23.43 13.85
C HIS A 234 9.03 -22.39 13.19
N PHE A 235 9.84 -21.69 13.98
CA PHE A 235 10.72 -20.64 13.49
C PHE A 235 11.84 -21.19 12.60
N GLU A 236 12.40 -22.36 12.94
CA GLU A 236 13.39 -23.06 12.12
C GLU A 236 12.79 -23.48 10.77
N GLN A 237 11.54 -23.98 10.75
CA GLN A 237 10.87 -24.37 9.51
C GLN A 237 10.58 -23.15 8.61
N VAL A 238 10.17 -22.00 9.16
CA VAL A 238 10.02 -20.75 8.39
C VAL A 238 11.34 -20.38 7.72
N GLN A 239 12.45 -20.43 8.45
CA GLN A 239 13.79 -20.15 7.92
C GLN A 239 14.18 -21.11 6.81
N GLN A 240 13.90 -22.40 6.98
CA GLN A 240 14.18 -23.44 5.97
C GLN A 240 13.40 -23.16 4.67
N HIS A 241 12.10 -22.82 4.77
CA HIS A 241 11.27 -22.49 3.60
C HIS A 241 11.80 -21.26 2.86
N LEU A 242 12.15 -20.18 3.56
CA LEU A 242 12.71 -18.97 2.95
C LEU A 242 14.07 -19.26 2.27
N THR A 243 14.92 -20.04 2.92
CA THR A 243 16.22 -20.45 2.35
C THR A 243 16.03 -21.31 1.10
N ALA A 244 15.09 -22.26 1.13
CA ALA A 244 14.77 -23.11 -0.02
C ALA A 244 14.18 -22.30 -1.20
N ALA A 245 13.45 -21.21 -0.91
CA ALA A 245 12.95 -20.26 -1.90
C ALA A 245 14.02 -19.28 -2.43
N GLY A 246 15.26 -19.32 -1.89
CA GLY A 246 16.36 -18.47 -2.33
C GLY A 246 16.28 -17.02 -1.85
N VAL A 247 15.44 -16.71 -0.83
CA VAL A 247 15.33 -15.37 -0.26
C VAL A 247 16.25 -15.25 0.94
N SER A 248 17.14 -14.25 0.89
CA SER A 248 18.05 -13.93 2.00
C SER A 248 17.35 -13.10 3.06
N TYR A 249 17.67 -13.37 4.32
CA TYR A 249 17.12 -12.63 5.47
C TYR A 249 18.19 -12.43 6.54
N GLU A 250 17.93 -11.45 7.42
CA GLU A 250 18.72 -11.17 8.61
C GLU A 250 17.88 -11.51 9.86
N LEU A 251 18.46 -12.25 10.80
CA LEU A 251 17.84 -12.44 12.12
C LEU A 251 18.04 -11.17 12.95
N ASP A 252 16.95 -10.52 13.32
CA ASP A 252 17.00 -9.32 14.17
C ASP A 252 16.26 -9.60 15.50
N PRO A 253 16.99 -9.97 16.58
CA PRO A 253 16.39 -10.30 17.85
C PRO A 253 15.69 -9.13 18.53
N ARG A 254 15.90 -7.90 18.05
CA ARG A 254 15.23 -6.69 18.55
C ARG A 254 13.97 -6.35 17.73
N LEU A 255 13.73 -7.05 16.63
CA LEU A 255 12.54 -6.82 15.83
C LEU A 255 11.30 -7.22 16.65
N VAL A 256 10.54 -6.22 17.05
CA VAL A 256 9.20 -6.34 17.62
C VAL A 256 8.23 -5.53 16.77
N ARG A 257 6.94 -5.78 16.91
CA ARG A 257 5.91 -5.07 16.14
C ARG A 257 5.17 -4.08 17.03
N GLY A 258 4.69 -2.99 16.44
CA GLY A 258 3.97 -1.93 17.13
C GLY A 258 2.56 -2.30 17.61
N LEU A 259 2.11 -3.54 17.41
CA LEU A 259 0.78 -4.06 17.77
C LEU A 259 0.96 -5.31 18.63
N ASP A 260 0.13 -5.49 19.65
CA ASP A 260 0.36 -6.50 20.68
C ASP A 260 -0.17 -7.90 20.31
N TYR A 261 -0.97 -8.02 19.26
CA TYR A 261 -1.55 -9.29 18.84
C TYR A 261 -0.56 -10.29 18.20
N TYR A 262 0.64 -9.85 17.82
CA TYR A 262 1.58 -10.75 17.14
C TYR A 262 2.06 -11.89 18.03
N THR A 263 2.20 -13.07 17.44
CA THR A 263 2.73 -14.30 18.04
C THR A 263 3.71 -14.95 17.09
N ARG A 264 4.63 -15.79 17.59
CA ARG A 264 5.59 -16.55 16.78
C ARG A 264 6.33 -15.65 15.77
N THR A 265 6.12 -15.85 14.47
CA THR A 265 6.84 -15.16 13.39
C THR A 265 6.55 -13.66 13.37
N ALA A 266 7.59 -12.85 13.30
CA ALA A 266 7.54 -11.43 13.00
C ALA A 266 8.59 -11.09 11.92
N PHE A 267 8.23 -10.25 10.96
CA PHE A 267 9.15 -9.84 9.91
C PHE A 267 8.95 -8.37 9.52
N GLU A 268 9.99 -7.82 8.91
CA GLU A 268 9.97 -6.48 8.32
C GLU A 268 10.84 -6.46 7.07
N ILE A 269 10.35 -5.85 6.00
CA ILE A 269 11.15 -5.58 4.81
C ILE A 269 11.46 -4.08 4.83
N ALA A 270 12.75 -3.79 4.89
CA ALA A 270 13.27 -2.44 4.93
C ALA A 270 13.94 -2.05 3.61
N TYR A 271 13.80 -0.79 3.24
CA TYR A 271 14.62 -0.12 2.22
C TYR A 271 15.46 0.95 2.93
N PRO A 272 16.71 0.65 3.30
CA PRO A 272 17.54 1.50 4.15
C PRO A 272 17.69 2.96 3.72
N PRO A 273 17.73 3.29 2.40
CA PRO A 273 17.83 4.68 1.96
C PRO A 273 16.70 5.61 2.42
N LEU A 274 15.55 5.08 2.84
CA LEU A 274 14.48 5.89 3.44
C LEU A 274 14.79 6.34 4.89
N GLY A 275 15.93 5.94 5.47
CA GLY A 275 16.37 6.35 6.81
C GLY A 275 15.43 5.87 7.90
N ALA A 276 14.98 6.78 8.78
CA ALA A 276 14.13 6.44 9.93
C ALA A 276 12.76 5.82 9.57
N GLN A 277 12.34 5.87 8.30
CA GLN A 277 11.10 5.28 7.80
C GLN A 277 11.39 4.14 6.81
N SER A 278 12.50 3.42 6.99
CA SER A 278 12.98 2.37 6.09
C SER A 278 12.04 1.17 5.95
N ALA A 279 11.22 0.86 6.95
CA ALA A 279 10.24 -0.21 6.87
C ALA A 279 9.17 0.07 5.81
N VAL A 280 9.19 -0.66 4.69
CA VAL A 280 8.22 -0.55 3.58
C VAL A 280 7.10 -1.57 3.69
N ALA A 281 7.37 -2.74 4.27
CA ALA A 281 6.37 -3.76 4.59
C ALA A 281 6.72 -4.45 5.90
N GLY A 282 5.73 -5.00 6.57
CA GLY A 282 5.97 -5.80 7.76
C GLY A 282 4.72 -6.46 8.29
N GLY A 283 4.92 -7.60 8.95
CA GLY A 283 3.84 -8.45 9.40
C GLY A 283 4.31 -9.54 10.35
N GLY A 284 3.53 -10.59 10.40
CA GLY A 284 3.78 -11.76 11.22
C GLY A 284 2.52 -12.53 11.55
N ARG A 285 2.65 -13.52 12.42
CA ARG A 285 1.56 -14.38 12.88
C ARG A 285 0.82 -13.75 14.07
N TYR A 286 -0.50 -13.99 14.17
CA TYR A 286 -1.36 -13.42 15.21
C TYR A 286 -2.50 -14.39 15.60
N ASP A 287 -2.16 -15.55 16.11
CA ASP A 287 -3.08 -16.67 16.36
C ASP A 287 -4.19 -16.36 17.39
N GLY A 288 -4.02 -15.37 18.27
CA GLY A 288 -5.00 -14.99 19.29
C GLY A 288 -6.07 -14.00 18.85
N LEU A 289 -5.87 -13.25 17.76
CA LEU A 289 -6.71 -12.11 17.42
C LEU A 289 -8.16 -12.49 17.10
N VAL A 290 -8.39 -13.60 16.41
CA VAL A 290 -9.75 -14.07 16.06
C VAL A 290 -10.54 -14.38 17.32
N GLU A 291 -9.92 -15.02 18.31
CA GLU A 291 -10.53 -15.35 19.62
C GLU A 291 -10.79 -14.07 20.45
N GLU A 292 -9.85 -13.13 20.49
CA GLU A 292 -10.02 -11.83 21.15
C GLU A 292 -11.20 -11.04 20.63
N LEU A 293 -11.49 -11.18 19.33
CA LEU A 293 -12.64 -10.56 18.66
C LEU A 293 -13.92 -11.38 18.74
N GLY A 294 -13.94 -12.48 19.51
CA GLY A 294 -15.13 -13.27 19.83
C GLY A 294 -15.37 -14.45 18.90
N GLY A 295 -14.39 -14.85 18.09
CA GLY A 295 -14.42 -16.07 17.29
C GLY A 295 -13.85 -17.29 18.00
N ASN A 296 -13.79 -18.42 17.31
CA ASN A 296 -13.04 -19.57 17.77
C ASN A 296 -11.53 -19.34 17.59
N PRO A 297 -10.67 -19.97 18.40
CA PRO A 297 -9.22 -19.95 18.16
C PRO A 297 -8.91 -20.32 16.71
N THR A 298 -8.28 -19.39 15.99
CA THR A 298 -8.01 -19.54 14.56
C THR A 298 -6.61 -18.99 14.28
N PRO A 299 -5.66 -19.82 13.81
CA PRO A 299 -4.34 -19.35 13.43
C PRO A 299 -4.43 -18.34 12.28
N ALA A 300 -3.60 -17.33 12.33
CA ALA A 300 -3.59 -16.31 11.29
C ALA A 300 -2.21 -15.68 11.12
N VAL A 301 -1.88 -15.31 9.89
CA VAL A 301 -0.66 -14.61 9.52
C VAL A 301 -0.93 -13.60 8.41
N GLY A 302 -0.29 -12.43 8.47
CA GLY A 302 -0.50 -11.39 7.47
C GLY A 302 0.60 -10.35 7.49
N PHE A 303 0.52 -9.41 6.55
CA PHE A 303 1.38 -8.23 6.51
C PHE A 303 0.64 -7.01 5.98
N ALA A 304 1.23 -5.85 6.20
CA ALA A 304 0.85 -4.62 5.51
C ALA A 304 2.09 -3.88 4.99
N ALA A 305 1.94 -3.28 3.79
CA ALA A 305 2.91 -2.41 3.15
C ALA A 305 2.32 -0.99 3.03
N GLY A 306 3.11 0.03 3.39
CA GLY A 306 2.71 1.43 3.25
C GLY A 306 2.99 1.93 1.84
N LEU A 307 1.94 2.23 1.06
CA LEU A 307 2.08 2.56 -0.37
C LEU A 307 2.84 3.87 -0.59
N GLU A 308 2.72 4.86 0.28
CA GLU A 308 3.50 6.10 0.20
C GLU A 308 5.02 5.82 0.32
N ARG A 309 5.41 4.87 1.17
CA ARG A 309 6.84 4.50 1.33
C ARG A 309 7.34 3.70 0.13
N VAL A 310 6.51 2.81 -0.39
CA VAL A 310 6.81 2.07 -1.63
C VAL A 310 7.02 3.04 -2.79
N LEU A 311 6.12 4.01 -2.97
CA LEU A 311 6.25 5.04 -4.02
C LEU A 311 7.49 5.92 -3.84
N LEU A 312 7.83 6.31 -2.60
CA LEU A 312 9.08 7.03 -2.32
C LEU A 312 10.33 6.20 -2.67
N ALA A 313 10.30 4.89 -2.40
CA ALA A 313 11.40 4.00 -2.77
C ALA A 313 11.53 3.86 -4.30
N LEU A 314 10.40 3.75 -5.01
CA LEU A 314 10.36 3.73 -6.47
C LEU A 314 10.89 5.03 -7.08
N GLU A 315 10.50 6.18 -6.51
CA GLU A 315 10.99 7.49 -6.93
C GLU A 315 12.51 7.61 -6.77
N GLN A 316 13.06 7.19 -5.63
CA GLN A 316 14.51 7.22 -5.39
C GLN A 316 15.31 6.32 -6.34
N GLN A 317 14.72 5.23 -6.82
CA GLN A 317 15.36 4.33 -7.79
C GLN A 317 15.00 4.67 -9.26
N ASN A 318 14.25 5.75 -9.51
CA ASN A 318 13.75 6.13 -10.83
C ASN A 318 12.92 5.02 -11.52
N LEU A 319 12.13 4.30 -10.73
CA LEU A 319 11.27 3.19 -11.18
C LEU A 319 9.80 3.59 -11.35
N LEU A 320 9.46 4.86 -11.14
CA LEU A 320 8.09 5.32 -11.38
C LEU A 320 7.75 5.18 -12.87
N PRO A 321 6.56 4.65 -13.21
CA PRO A 321 6.16 4.49 -14.59
C PRO A 321 6.06 5.86 -15.28
N ALA A 322 6.46 5.91 -16.54
CA ALA A 322 6.24 7.09 -17.37
C ALA A 322 4.73 7.39 -17.47
N GLN A 323 4.38 8.65 -17.37
CA GLN A 323 2.98 9.03 -17.53
C GLN A 323 2.54 8.83 -18.97
N PRO A 324 1.43 8.14 -19.22
CA PRO A 324 0.90 8.06 -20.55
C PRO A 324 0.47 9.45 -21.03
N PRO A 325 0.57 9.75 -22.34
CA PRO A 325 0.06 10.99 -22.87
C PRO A 325 -1.42 11.17 -22.54
N ALA A 326 -1.86 12.42 -22.35
CA ALA A 326 -3.26 12.71 -22.04
C ALA A 326 -4.21 12.39 -23.21
N ALA A 327 -3.70 12.36 -24.43
CA ALA A 327 -4.44 11.98 -25.63
C ALA A 327 -3.52 11.25 -26.63
N ASP A 328 -4.12 10.40 -27.44
CA ASP A 328 -3.49 9.82 -28.61
C ASP A 328 -3.71 10.74 -29.83
N VAL A 329 -4.90 11.37 -29.88
CA VAL A 329 -5.34 12.24 -30.97
C VAL A 329 -5.86 13.55 -30.40
N PHE A 330 -5.49 14.67 -31.04
CA PHE A 330 -6.05 15.99 -30.72
C PHE A 330 -6.71 16.57 -31.98
N LEU A 331 -8.03 16.85 -31.92
CA LEU A 331 -8.77 17.48 -33.01
C LEU A 331 -8.63 18.99 -32.89
N ILE A 332 -8.15 19.60 -33.98
CA ILE A 332 -8.02 21.03 -34.17
C ILE A 332 -9.12 21.47 -35.13
N ALA A 333 -10.08 22.25 -34.63
CA ALA A 333 -11.20 22.73 -35.40
C ALA A 333 -11.13 24.25 -35.60
N LEU A 334 -11.16 24.73 -36.82
CA LEU A 334 -11.03 26.14 -37.17
C LEU A 334 -12.37 26.69 -37.66
N GLY A 335 -13.03 27.45 -36.79
CA GLY A 335 -14.35 28.02 -37.04
C GLY A 335 -15.50 27.11 -36.57
N ASP A 336 -16.70 27.70 -36.48
CA ASP A 336 -17.88 27.03 -35.93
C ASP A 336 -18.33 25.80 -36.71
N ALA A 337 -18.21 25.83 -38.06
CA ALA A 337 -18.57 24.71 -38.89
C ALA A 337 -17.67 23.51 -38.65
N ALA A 338 -16.36 23.75 -38.57
CA ALA A 338 -15.37 22.72 -38.24
C ALA A 338 -15.54 22.16 -36.83
N ALA A 339 -15.87 23.01 -35.85
CA ALA A 339 -16.12 22.57 -34.46
C ALA A 339 -17.36 21.64 -34.38
N LYS A 340 -18.42 21.95 -35.13
CA LYS A 340 -19.62 21.10 -35.23
C LYS A 340 -19.31 19.76 -35.90
N ALA A 341 -18.50 19.73 -36.93
CA ALA A 341 -18.10 18.51 -37.65
C ALA A 341 -17.11 17.65 -36.83
N ALA A 342 -16.20 18.29 -36.08
CA ALA A 342 -15.22 17.60 -35.24
C ALA A 342 -15.85 16.87 -34.06
N PHE A 343 -16.99 17.34 -33.55
CA PHE A 343 -17.60 16.78 -32.31
C PHE A 343 -18.08 15.33 -32.48
N PRO A 344 -18.82 14.96 -33.59
CA PRO A 344 -19.13 13.56 -33.85
C PRO A 344 -17.89 12.69 -34.01
N LEU A 345 -16.89 13.15 -34.78
CA LEU A 345 -15.63 12.43 -34.97
C LEU A 345 -14.90 12.17 -33.63
N LEU A 346 -14.88 13.17 -32.74
CA LEU A 346 -14.35 13.03 -31.38
C LEU A 346 -15.04 11.91 -30.62
N HIS A 347 -16.36 11.83 -30.74
CA HIS A 347 -17.17 10.80 -30.08
C HIS A 347 -16.87 9.42 -30.67
N GLU A 348 -16.85 9.29 -31.99
CA GLU A 348 -16.58 8.03 -32.69
C GLU A 348 -15.17 7.49 -32.36
N LEU A 349 -14.14 8.35 -32.37
CA LEU A 349 -12.78 7.99 -31.95
C LEU A 349 -12.76 7.43 -30.51
N ARG A 350 -13.48 8.09 -29.58
CA ARG A 350 -13.57 7.63 -28.19
C ARG A 350 -14.31 6.31 -28.06
N CYS A 351 -15.39 6.11 -28.82
CA CYS A 351 -16.07 4.81 -28.89
C CYS A 351 -15.16 3.71 -29.46
N GLY A 352 -14.26 4.06 -30.38
CA GLY A 352 -13.23 3.18 -30.89
C GLY A 352 -12.05 2.90 -29.95
N GLY A 353 -12.05 3.49 -28.73
CA GLY A 353 -11.01 3.30 -27.71
C GLY A 353 -9.80 4.23 -27.83
N VAL A 354 -9.87 5.25 -28.69
CA VAL A 354 -8.83 6.28 -28.86
C VAL A 354 -9.00 7.38 -27.81
N ARG A 355 -7.96 7.75 -27.08
CA ARG A 355 -7.95 8.91 -26.21
C ARG A 355 -7.89 10.18 -27.05
N ALA A 356 -9.04 10.74 -27.36
CA ALA A 356 -9.18 11.90 -28.22
C ALA A 356 -9.62 13.16 -27.44
N LEU A 357 -8.98 14.28 -27.70
CA LEU A 357 -9.29 15.61 -27.16
C LEU A 357 -9.53 16.62 -28.27
N MET A 358 -10.18 17.74 -27.94
CA MET A 358 -10.33 18.89 -28.82
C MET A 358 -10.34 20.21 -28.01
N ASP A 359 -10.14 21.32 -28.69
CA ASP A 359 -10.36 22.66 -28.11
C ASP A 359 -11.84 23.03 -28.14
N TYR A 360 -12.39 23.39 -27.00
CA TYR A 360 -13.79 23.82 -26.86
C TYR A 360 -13.97 25.34 -26.86
N ALA A 361 -12.86 26.10 -26.90
CA ALA A 361 -12.90 27.55 -26.78
C ALA A 361 -12.72 28.30 -28.11
N GLY A 362 -12.69 27.59 -29.23
CA GLY A 362 -12.54 28.18 -30.59
C GLY A 362 -11.26 28.97 -30.77
N ARG A 363 -10.15 28.52 -30.15
CA ARG A 363 -8.85 29.23 -30.21
C ARG A 363 -8.23 29.15 -31.60
N SER A 364 -7.25 30.03 -31.84
CA SER A 364 -6.50 30.03 -33.10
C SER A 364 -5.74 28.72 -33.31
N MET A 365 -5.44 28.37 -34.57
CA MET A 365 -4.64 27.22 -34.96
C MET A 365 -3.38 27.05 -34.13
N LYS A 366 -2.61 28.13 -33.91
CA LYS A 366 -1.39 28.12 -33.12
C LYS A 366 -1.64 27.73 -31.67
N ALA A 367 -2.74 28.19 -31.09
CA ALA A 367 -3.09 27.89 -29.69
C ALA A 367 -3.58 26.44 -29.54
N GLN A 368 -4.38 25.94 -30.46
CA GLN A 368 -4.85 24.56 -30.49
C GLN A 368 -3.67 23.58 -30.72
N MET A 369 -2.75 23.90 -31.63
CA MET A 369 -1.53 23.09 -31.85
C MET A 369 -0.64 23.04 -30.60
N LYS A 370 -0.54 24.15 -29.83
CA LYS A 370 0.16 24.17 -28.54
C LYS A 370 -0.52 23.25 -27.51
N GLN A 371 -1.84 23.16 -27.54
CA GLN A 371 -2.58 22.21 -26.67
C GLN A 371 -2.35 20.77 -27.09
N ALA A 372 -2.37 20.46 -28.38
CA ALA A 372 -2.05 19.14 -28.92
C ALA A 372 -0.67 18.68 -28.43
N ASN A 373 0.36 19.53 -28.56
CA ASN A 373 1.70 19.25 -28.03
C ASN A 373 1.70 19.02 -26.51
N ARG A 374 0.99 19.86 -25.75
CA ARG A 374 0.93 19.74 -24.29
C ARG A 374 0.20 18.47 -23.84
N SER A 375 -0.77 18.01 -24.60
CA SER A 375 -1.48 16.75 -24.29
C SER A 375 -0.65 15.50 -24.57
N GLY A 376 0.50 15.66 -25.26
CA GLY A 376 1.32 14.53 -25.71
C GLY A 376 0.67 13.73 -26.84
N ALA A 377 -0.33 14.29 -27.53
CA ALA A 377 -1.01 13.60 -28.63
C ALA A 377 -0.01 13.23 -29.72
N ARG A 378 -0.06 11.98 -30.17
CA ARG A 378 0.74 11.49 -31.30
C ARG A 378 0.25 12.08 -32.62
N TYR A 379 -1.06 12.22 -32.75
CA TYR A 379 -1.67 12.77 -33.95
C TYR A 379 -2.47 14.03 -33.68
N ALA A 380 -2.34 15.04 -34.55
CA ALA A 380 -3.23 16.19 -34.61
C ALA A 380 -4.08 16.09 -35.90
N ILE A 381 -5.41 16.08 -35.74
CA ILE A 381 -6.36 16.11 -36.84
C ILE A 381 -6.84 17.55 -37.00
N ILE A 382 -6.62 18.12 -38.17
CA ILE A 382 -6.96 19.52 -38.48
C ILE A 382 -8.15 19.55 -39.41
N LEU A 383 -9.15 20.31 -39.02
CA LEU A 383 -10.38 20.56 -39.78
C LEU A 383 -10.57 22.07 -39.89
N GLY A 384 -10.63 22.57 -41.11
CA GLY A 384 -10.97 23.95 -41.45
C GLY A 384 -12.07 23.96 -42.53
N GLU A 385 -12.38 25.14 -43.08
CA GLU A 385 -13.40 25.29 -44.12
C GLU A 385 -13.01 24.55 -45.40
N ASP A 386 -11.75 24.59 -45.81
CA ASP A 386 -11.25 23.92 -47.01
C ASP A 386 -11.31 22.39 -46.86
N GLU A 387 -10.93 21.85 -45.71
CA GLU A 387 -10.99 20.42 -45.43
C GLU A 387 -12.45 19.92 -45.45
N LEU A 388 -13.37 20.69 -44.81
CA LEU A 388 -14.78 20.33 -44.84
C LEU A 388 -15.37 20.36 -46.24
N ALA A 389 -15.04 21.39 -47.05
CA ALA A 389 -15.49 21.49 -48.44
C ALA A 389 -14.99 20.32 -49.33
N ALA A 390 -13.78 19.85 -49.04
CA ALA A 390 -13.17 18.71 -49.73
C ALA A 390 -13.56 17.34 -49.13
N HIS A 391 -14.36 17.31 -48.03
CA HIS A 391 -14.70 16.10 -47.28
C HIS A 391 -13.47 15.32 -46.78
N THR A 392 -12.46 16.04 -46.31
CA THR A 392 -11.17 15.52 -45.84
C THR A 392 -10.78 16.11 -44.48
N ALA A 393 -9.73 15.58 -43.91
CA ALA A 393 -9.01 16.17 -42.75
C ALA A 393 -7.50 16.09 -43.02
N LEU A 394 -6.74 17.02 -42.46
CA LEU A 394 -5.28 16.90 -42.41
C LEU A 394 -4.89 16.16 -41.13
N VAL A 395 -4.19 15.04 -41.27
CA VAL A 395 -3.64 14.24 -40.17
C VAL A 395 -2.15 14.55 -40.05
N ARG A 396 -1.72 15.05 -38.91
CA ARG A 396 -0.32 15.35 -38.66
C ARG A 396 0.23 14.42 -37.58
N ASP A 397 1.27 13.66 -37.88
CA ASP A 397 2.11 13.00 -36.90
C ASP A 397 2.96 14.04 -36.16
N MET A 398 2.80 14.13 -34.87
CA MET A 398 3.43 15.19 -34.04
C MET A 398 4.90 14.88 -33.76
N ALA A 399 5.32 13.61 -33.83
CA ALA A 399 6.71 13.19 -33.62
C ALA A 399 7.54 13.41 -34.90
N GLU A 400 7.03 12.98 -36.03
CA GLU A 400 7.73 13.06 -37.34
C GLU A 400 7.50 14.38 -38.07
N SER A 401 6.53 15.17 -37.63
CA SER A 401 6.06 16.38 -38.32
C SER A 401 5.55 16.10 -39.74
N ALA A 402 5.31 14.83 -40.09
CA ALA A 402 4.69 14.44 -41.37
C ALA A 402 3.21 14.80 -41.33
N GLN A 403 2.68 15.14 -42.50
CA GLN A 403 1.28 15.52 -42.67
C GLN A 403 0.70 14.90 -43.94
N GLU A 404 -0.50 14.35 -43.79
CA GLU A 404 -1.21 13.75 -44.92
C GLU A 404 -2.68 14.14 -44.92
N THR A 405 -3.33 14.04 -46.09
CA THR A 405 -4.76 14.25 -46.20
C THR A 405 -5.49 12.91 -46.12
N CYS A 406 -6.54 12.83 -45.33
CA CYS A 406 -7.36 11.65 -45.14
C CYS A 406 -8.83 12.00 -45.39
N ALA A 407 -9.56 11.16 -46.15
CA ALA A 407 -11.00 11.32 -46.30
C ALA A 407 -11.72 11.12 -44.95
N LEU A 408 -12.74 11.93 -44.66
CA LEU A 408 -13.48 11.88 -43.38
C LEU A 408 -14.12 10.51 -43.14
N ASP A 409 -14.61 9.85 -44.21
CA ASP A 409 -15.25 8.53 -44.10
C ASP A 409 -14.32 7.43 -43.58
N TYR A 410 -13.00 7.57 -43.75
CA TYR A 410 -11.99 6.59 -43.34
C TYR A 410 -11.16 7.05 -42.15
N LEU A 411 -11.34 8.31 -41.69
CA LEU A 411 -10.50 8.94 -40.68
C LEU A 411 -10.53 8.20 -39.34
N VAL A 412 -11.73 7.86 -38.89
CA VAL A 412 -11.93 7.19 -37.60
C VAL A 412 -11.31 5.81 -37.61
N GLU A 413 -11.58 5.00 -38.63
CA GLU A 413 -11.03 3.66 -38.77
C GLU A 413 -9.50 3.68 -38.83
N LYS A 414 -8.94 4.60 -39.60
CA LYS A 414 -7.50 4.81 -39.69
C LYS A 414 -6.88 5.13 -38.34
N MET A 415 -7.42 6.11 -37.59
CA MET A 415 -6.89 6.51 -36.30
C MET A 415 -6.99 5.39 -35.28
N ILE A 416 -8.08 4.62 -35.27
CA ILE A 416 -8.20 3.45 -34.37
C ILE A 416 -7.11 2.41 -34.69
N SER A 417 -6.82 2.19 -35.95
CA SER A 417 -5.79 1.24 -36.37
C SER A 417 -4.38 1.70 -36.00
N GLU A 418 -4.06 2.98 -36.18
CA GLU A 418 -2.73 3.55 -35.93
C GLU A 418 -2.39 3.74 -34.44
N VAL A 419 -3.40 3.95 -33.61
CA VAL A 419 -3.22 4.12 -32.16
C VAL A 419 -3.12 2.78 -31.43
N LYS A 420 -3.72 1.70 -31.95
CA LYS A 420 -3.69 0.36 -31.35
C LYS A 420 -2.41 -0.43 -31.66
N VAL A 421 -1.55 0.07 -32.53
CA VAL A 421 -0.21 -0.48 -32.79
C VAL A 421 0.81 0.14 -31.88
#